data_4f4a1a56689db294ac83f12d714d6b5d
#
_entry.id   4f4a1a56689db294ac83f12d714d6b5d
#
_cell.length_a   1.000
_cell.length_b   1.000
_cell.length_c   1.000
_cell.angle_alpha   90.00
_cell.angle_beta   90.00
_cell.angle_gamma   90.00
#
_symmetry.space_group_name_H-M   'P 1'
#
loop_
_entity.id
_entity.type
_entity.pdbx_description
1 polymer ?
#
loop_
_entity_poly.entity_id
_entity_poly.type
_entity_poly.pdbx_seq_one_letter_code
_entity_poly.pdbx_strand_id
1 'polypeptide(L)'
;MIAFFFYIDAVNTVISMSTSYGTQLGIDSTQLVVALLVTQFVAFPCAILYGRLAGRFGCKVMITAAVVAYMCIVFFAAFFLKSAVEFWILAILVGMFQGGIQALSRSYYGKIIPKDHANEYYGFYDIFGKTASIIGTFLVATTTSLTGNASLGVLSIAVLLVAALVFLLLQKDPTRE
;
A
#
# COMPACT_ATOMS: atom_id res chain seq x y z
N MET A 1 -12.70 7.92 -4.01
CA MET A 1 -12.97 6.78 -3.08
C MET A 1 -12.60 5.42 -3.68
N ILE A 2 -13.11 5.04 -4.85
CA ILE A 2 -12.84 3.70 -5.45
C ILE A 2 -11.34 3.46 -5.65
N ALA A 3 -10.61 4.38 -6.27
CA ALA A 3 -9.17 4.26 -6.42
C ALA A 3 -8.44 4.11 -5.07
N PHE A 4 -8.85 4.90 -4.07
CA PHE A 4 -8.32 4.82 -2.70
C PHE A 4 -8.50 3.42 -2.13
N PHE A 5 -9.70 2.86 -2.25
CA PHE A 5 -10.00 1.53 -1.74
C PHE A 5 -9.07 0.47 -2.34
N PHE A 6 -8.91 0.46 -3.66
CA PHE A 6 -8.08 -0.54 -4.33
C PHE A 6 -6.59 -0.45 -3.96
N TYR A 7 -5.98 0.75 -3.94
CA TYR A 7 -4.57 0.82 -3.60
C TYR A 7 -4.32 0.64 -2.10
N ILE A 8 -5.22 1.09 -1.22
CA ILE A 8 -5.04 0.87 0.21
C ILE A 8 -5.27 -0.59 0.59
N ASP A 9 -6.20 -1.29 -0.10
CA ASP A 9 -6.37 -2.74 0.02
C ASP A 9 -5.08 -3.47 -0.37
N ALA A 10 -4.49 -3.13 -1.52
CA ALA A 10 -3.22 -3.69 -1.94
C ALA A 10 -2.09 -3.42 -0.93
N VAL A 11 -1.94 -2.19 -0.45
CA VAL A 11 -0.93 -1.80 0.54
C VAL A 11 -1.09 -2.58 1.85
N ASN A 12 -2.31 -2.62 2.40
CA ASN A 12 -2.58 -3.35 3.63
C ASN A 12 -2.39 -4.86 3.47
N THR A 13 -2.72 -5.41 2.30
CA THR A 13 -2.52 -6.82 1.99
C THR A 13 -1.03 -7.17 1.93
N VAL A 14 -0.20 -6.34 1.30
CA VAL A 14 1.26 -6.53 1.30
C VAL A 14 1.80 -6.60 2.73
N ILE A 15 1.35 -5.71 3.61
CA ILE A 15 1.78 -5.68 5.01
C ILE A 15 1.31 -6.93 5.77
N SER A 16 0.03 -7.29 5.62
CA SER A 16 -0.54 -8.46 6.31
C SER A 16 0.05 -9.77 5.84
N MET A 17 0.31 -9.89 4.53
CA MET A 17 0.88 -11.10 3.95
C MET A 17 2.39 -11.21 4.14
N SER A 18 3.10 -10.10 4.39
CA SER A 18 4.55 -10.13 4.61
C SER A 18 4.94 -10.99 5.82
N THR A 19 4.15 -10.96 6.90
CA THR A 19 4.39 -11.79 8.08
C THR A 19 4.17 -13.28 7.77
N SER A 20 3.08 -13.62 7.08
CA SER A 20 2.80 -15.00 6.66
C SER A 20 3.86 -15.54 5.70
N TYR A 21 4.31 -14.71 4.77
CA TYR A 21 5.36 -15.07 3.82
C TYR A 21 6.72 -15.20 4.51
N GLY A 22 7.05 -14.32 5.44
CA GLY A 22 8.26 -14.38 6.24
C GLY A 22 8.36 -15.66 7.07
N THR A 23 7.25 -16.12 7.66
CA THR A 23 7.22 -17.40 8.38
C THR A 23 7.46 -18.60 7.46
N GLN A 24 6.96 -18.58 6.22
CA GLN A 24 7.22 -19.60 5.21
C GLN A 24 8.70 -19.66 4.79
N LEU A 25 9.40 -18.52 4.83
CA LEU A 25 10.84 -18.45 4.59
C LEU A 25 11.69 -18.90 5.79
N GLY A 26 11.05 -19.33 6.90
CA GLY A 26 11.74 -19.75 8.11
C GLY A 26 12.32 -18.60 8.94
N ILE A 27 11.84 -17.36 8.72
CA ILE A 27 12.27 -16.21 9.51
C ILE A 27 11.60 -16.28 10.89
N ASP A 28 12.41 -16.14 11.93
CA ASP A 28 11.92 -16.18 13.32
C ASP A 28 10.90 -15.05 13.59
N SER A 29 9.90 -15.36 14.42
CA SER A 29 8.82 -14.41 14.75
C SER A 29 9.34 -13.09 15.34
N THR A 30 10.43 -13.15 16.10
CA THR A 30 11.08 -11.94 16.66
C THR A 30 11.62 -11.05 15.54
N GLN A 31 12.26 -11.64 14.53
CA GLN A 31 12.78 -10.89 13.38
C GLN A 31 11.65 -10.26 12.55
N LEU A 32 10.52 -10.96 12.42
CA LEU A 32 9.33 -10.38 11.73
C LEU A 32 8.78 -9.16 12.45
N VAL A 33 8.68 -9.22 13.79
CA VAL A 33 8.24 -8.06 14.59
C VAL A 33 9.25 -6.91 14.48
N VAL A 34 10.55 -7.19 14.54
CA VAL A 34 11.59 -6.15 14.38
C VAL A 34 11.52 -5.54 12.97
N ALA A 35 11.30 -6.35 11.91
CA ALA A 35 11.14 -5.85 10.56
C ALA A 35 9.91 -4.92 10.42
N LEU A 36 8.78 -5.25 11.06
CA LEU A 36 7.62 -4.38 11.11
C LEU A 36 7.92 -3.05 11.83
N LEU A 37 8.65 -3.08 12.94
CA LEU A 37 9.08 -1.87 13.63
C LEU A 37 9.98 -1.01 12.74
N VAL A 38 10.97 -1.60 12.09
CA VAL A 38 11.87 -0.91 11.15
C VAL A 38 11.06 -0.27 10.02
N THR A 39 10.07 -0.98 9.47
CA THR A 39 9.15 -0.44 8.46
C THR A 39 8.48 0.85 8.95
N GLN A 40 7.99 0.90 10.19
CA GLN A 40 7.35 2.08 10.76
C GLN A 40 8.36 3.22 11.02
N PHE A 41 9.57 2.91 11.49
CA PHE A 41 10.62 3.91 11.66
C PHE A 41 11.04 4.55 10.34
N VAL A 42 11.12 3.78 9.26
CA VAL A 42 11.41 4.29 7.91
C VAL A 42 10.22 5.08 7.37
N ALA A 43 8.99 4.63 7.61
CA ALA A 43 7.77 5.29 7.13
C ALA A 43 7.63 6.73 7.65
N PHE A 44 8.03 7.00 8.89
CA PHE A 44 7.88 8.31 9.50
C PHE A 44 8.63 9.44 8.77
N PRO A 45 9.97 9.39 8.58
CA PRO A 45 10.69 10.44 7.85
C PRO A 45 10.27 10.50 6.38
N CYS A 46 9.95 9.35 5.77
CA CYS A 46 9.48 9.31 4.39
C CYS A 46 8.11 9.98 4.22
N ALA A 47 7.19 9.85 5.19
CA ALA A 47 5.91 10.56 5.14
C ALA A 47 6.09 12.08 5.14
N ILE A 48 7.04 12.60 5.91
CA ILE A 48 7.39 14.04 5.92
C ILE A 48 7.95 14.47 4.56
N LEU A 49 8.86 13.67 3.98
CA LEU A 49 9.43 13.93 2.66
C LEU A 49 8.35 13.94 1.58
N TYR A 50 7.46 12.95 1.58
CA TYR A 50 6.31 12.87 0.67
C TYR A 50 5.39 14.08 0.81
N GLY A 51 5.12 14.55 2.03
CA GLY A 51 4.34 15.76 2.28
C GLY A 51 4.97 17.01 1.64
N ARG A 52 6.29 17.18 1.76
CA ARG A 52 7.03 18.28 1.12
C ARG A 52 7.01 18.17 -0.41
N LEU A 53 7.24 16.99 -0.95
CA LEU A 53 7.21 16.73 -2.39
C LEU A 53 5.82 16.94 -2.98
N ALA A 54 4.77 16.55 -2.25
CA ALA A 54 3.39 16.77 -2.66
C ALA A 54 3.00 18.25 -2.74
N GLY A 55 3.62 19.10 -1.89
CA GLY A 55 3.50 20.55 -2.01
C GLY A 55 4.08 21.10 -3.33
N ARG A 56 5.05 20.40 -3.92
CA ARG A 56 5.76 20.83 -5.15
C ARG A 56 5.16 20.21 -6.42
N PHE A 57 4.86 18.92 -6.39
CA PHE A 57 4.41 18.13 -7.55
C PHE A 57 2.90 17.87 -7.57
N GLY A 58 2.21 18.09 -6.46
CA GLY A 58 0.79 17.79 -6.28
C GLY A 58 0.55 16.42 -5.64
N CYS A 59 -0.50 16.34 -4.82
CA CYS A 59 -0.83 15.12 -4.08
C CYS A 59 -1.15 13.93 -5.00
N LYS A 60 -1.93 14.15 -6.05
CA LYS A 60 -2.33 13.10 -6.99
C LYS A 60 -1.12 12.45 -7.68
N VAL A 61 -0.17 13.27 -8.15
CA VAL A 61 1.05 12.78 -8.82
C VAL A 61 1.87 11.92 -7.87
N MET A 62 2.03 12.36 -6.61
CA MET A 62 2.79 11.63 -5.61
C MET A 62 2.12 10.32 -5.20
N ILE A 63 0.78 10.29 -5.09
CA ILE A 63 0.02 9.06 -4.84
C ILE A 63 0.20 8.09 -6.01
N THR A 64 0.07 8.57 -7.25
CA THR A 64 0.27 7.73 -8.44
C THR A 64 1.69 7.15 -8.49
N ALA A 65 2.71 7.96 -8.21
CA ALA A 65 4.10 7.49 -8.13
C ALA A 65 4.28 6.41 -7.05
N ALA A 66 3.63 6.57 -5.88
CA ALA A 66 3.67 5.58 -4.82
C ALA A 66 2.97 4.26 -5.22
N VAL A 67 1.82 4.32 -5.93
CA VAL A 67 1.13 3.12 -6.44
C VAL A 67 2.01 2.38 -7.44
N VAL A 68 2.69 3.08 -8.34
CA VAL A 68 3.65 2.48 -9.29
C VAL A 68 4.83 1.84 -8.54
N ALA A 69 5.37 2.52 -7.53
CA ALA A 69 6.43 1.95 -6.70
C ALA A 69 5.97 0.68 -5.96
N TYR A 70 4.74 0.67 -5.42
CA TYR A 70 4.16 -0.54 -4.83
C TYR A 70 3.98 -1.67 -5.83
N MET A 71 3.67 -1.37 -7.08
CA MET A 71 3.64 -2.38 -8.15
C MET A 71 5.03 -3.02 -8.35
N CYS A 72 6.10 -2.21 -8.39
CA CYS A 72 7.46 -2.73 -8.44
C CYS A 72 7.82 -3.57 -7.21
N ILE A 73 7.38 -3.16 -6.00
CA ILE A 73 7.57 -3.92 -4.76
C ILE A 73 6.87 -5.29 -4.82
N VAL A 74 5.64 -5.36 -5.32
CA VAL A 74 4.90 -6.61 -5.49
C VAL A 74 5.59 -7.53 -6.48
N PHE A 75 6.08 -7.02 -7.61
CA PHE A 75 6.87 -7.80 -8.57
C PHE A 75 8.19 -8.29 -7.93
N PHE A 76 8.89 -7.43 -7.22
CA PHE A 76 10.10 -7.83 -6.51
C PHE A 76 9.81 -8.95 -5.49
N ALA A 77 8.75 -8.80 -4.69
CA ALA A 77 8.34 -9.81 -3.72
C ALA A 77 7.98 -11.16 -4.40
N ALA A 78 7.26 -11.13 -5.53
CA ALA A 78 6.84 -12.35 -6.22
C ALA A 78 8.00 -13.14 -6.84
N PHE A 79 9.02 -12.46 -7.37
CA PHE A 79 10.08 -13.12 -8.14
C PHE A 79 11.40 -13.28 -7.39
N PHE A 80 11.73 -12.36 -6.51
CA PHE A 80 13.05 -12.30 -5.87
C PHE A 80 13.06 -12.68 -4.39
N LEU A 81 11.90 -12.70 -3.71
CA LEU A 81 11.84 -12.97 -2.28
C LEU A 81 12.07 -14.44 -1.96
N LYS A 82 13.33 -14.81 -1.67
CA LYS A 82 13.75 -16.19 -1.38
C LYS A 82 14.58 -16.31 -0.10
N SER A 83 15.07 -15.20 0.44
CA SER A 83 15.94 -15.17 1.60
C SER A 83 15.55 -14.09 2.61
N ALA A 84 16.07 -14.22 3.85
CA ALA A 84 15.84 -13.23 4.90
C ALA A 84 16.39 -11.83 4.51
N VAL A 85 17.50 -11.77 3.76
CA VAL A 85 18.08 -10.48 3.33
C VAL A 85 17.14 -9.73 2.40
N GLU A 86 16.56 -10.41 1.44
CA GLU A 86 15.59 -9.83 0.51
C GLU A 86 14.31 -9.39 1.24
N PHE A 87 13.90 -10.12 2.28
CA PHE A 87 12.81 -9.73 3.14
C PHE A 87 13.08 -8.40 3.87
N TRP A 88 14.30 -8.19 4.38
CA TRP A 88 14.68 -6.92 5.00
C TRP A 88 14.70 -5.76 4.01
N ILE A 89 15.19 -5.98 2.80
CA ILE A 89 15.13 -4.99 1.72
C ILE A 89 13.68 -4.63 1.40
N LEU A 90 12.82 -5.64 1.29
CA LEU A 90 11.39 -5.44 1.05
C LEU A 90 10.73 -4.62 2.17
N ALA A 91 11.03 -4.92 3.45
CA ALA A 91 10.49 -4.19 4.60
C ALA A 91 10.85 -2.69 4.55
N ILE A 92 12.10 -2.36 4.19
CA ILE A 92 12.55 -0.97 4.03
C ILE A 92 11.81 -0.30 2.85
N LEU A 93 11.72 -0.96 1.70
CA LEU A 93 11.02 -0.43 0.52
C LEU A 93 9.53 -0.17 0.82
N VAL A 94 8.85 -1.12 1.45
CA VAL A 94 7.46 -0.94 1.89
C VAL A 94 7.34 0.26 2.82
N GLY A 95 8.23 0.39 3.83
CA GLY A 95 8.25 1.52 4.76
C GLY A 95 8.39 2.86 4.06
N MET A 96 9.29 2.95 3.07
CA MET A 96 9.52 4.21 2.33
C MET A 96 8.26 4.75 1.66
N PHE A 97 7.41 3.90 1.14
CA PHE A 97 6.22 4.34 0.40
C PHE A 97 4.94 4.31 1.23
N GLN A 98 4.83 3.42 2.23
CA GLN A 98 3.64 3.24 3.07
C GLN A 98 3.23 4.51 3.79
N GLY A 99 4.16 5.14 4.52
CA GLY A 99 3.89 6.36 5.28
C GLY A 99 3.44 7.51 4.38
N GLY A 100 4.12 7.66 3.22
CA GLY A 100 3.80 8.67 2.22
C GLY A 100 2.42 8.51 1.63
N ILE A 101 2.08 7.30 1.16
CA ILE A 101 0.80 7.05 0.49
C ILE A 101 -0.38 7.22 1.45
N GLN A 102 -0.27 6.76 2.70
CA GLN A 102 -1.32 6.90 3.71
C GLN A 102 -1.53 8.36 4.11
N ALA A 103 -0.45 9.10 4.39
CA ALA A 103 -0.52 10.51 4.77
C ALA A 103 -1.09 11.38 3.64
N LEU A 104 -0.62 11.18 2.40
CA LEU A 104 -1.08 11.93 1.25
C LEU A 104 -2.52 11.62 0.87
N SER A 105 -2.95 10.36 0.98
CA SER A 105 -4.33 9.95 0.71
C SER A 105 -5.31 10.68 1.63
N ARG A 106 -5.01 10.73 2.92
CA ARG A 106 -5.83 11.45 3.90
C ARG A 106 -5.82 12.96 3.65
N SER A 107 -4.67 13.55 3.34
CA SER A 107 -4.54 14.97 3.01
C SER A 107 -5.28 15.33 1.71
N TYR A 108 -5.14 14.52 0.67
CA TYR A 108 -5.82 14.71 -0.61
C TYR A 108 -7.34 14.61 -0.46
N TYR A 109 -7.80 13.63 0.31
CA TYR A 109 -9.21 13.46 0.60
C TYR A 109 -9.79 14.69 1.32
N GLY A 110 -9.09 15.20 2.34
CA GLY A 110 -9.50 16.40 3.08
C GLY A 110 -9.58 17.67 2.25
N LYS A 111 -8.88 17.71 1.10
CA LYS A 111 -8.97 18.85 0.17
C LYS A 111 -10.20 18.79 -0.76
N ILE A 112 -10.77 17.61 -0.95
CA ILE A 112 -11.86 17.35 -1.90
C ILE A 112 -13.21 17.39 -1.21
N ILE A 113 -13.30 17.03 0.06
CA ILE A 113 -14.56 16.95 0.81
C ILE A 113 -15.09 18.32 1.21
N PRO A 114 -16.43 18.51 1.27
CA PRO A 114 -17.05 19.70 1.83
C PRO A 114 -16.70 19.87 3.30
N LYS A 115 -16.33 21.08 3.71
CA LYS A 115 -15.89 21.35 5.10
C LYS A 115 -17.02 21.18 6.13
N ASP A 116 -18.25 21.46 5.72
CA ASP A 116 -19.43 21.42 6.60
C ASP A 116 -19.80 20.02 7.07
N HIS A 117 -19.44 18.98 6.30
CA HIS A 117 -19.73 17.59 6.58
C HIS A 117 -18.45 16.72 6.73
N ALA A 118 -17.31 17.34 7.01
CA ALA A 118 -16.01 16.69 7.02
C ALA A 118 -15.98 15.43 7.91
N ASN A 119 -16.63 15.46 9.07
CA ASN A 119 -16.65 14.32 10.01
C ASN A 119 -17.35 13.08 9.42
N GLU A 120 -18.47 13.26 8.71
CA GLU A 120 -19.20 12.18 8.05
C GLU A 120 -18.34 11.54 6.94
N TYR A 121 -17.72 12.37 6.10
CA TYR A 121 -16.84 11.92 5.02
C TYR A 121 -15.60 11.20 5.53
N TYR A 122 -14.97 11.68 6.62
CA TYR A 122 -13.86 10.97 7.24
C TYR A 122 -14.30 9.66 7.91
N GLY A 123 -15.53 9.59 8.43
CA GLY A 123 -16.12 8.32 8.90
C GLY A 123 -16.18 7.27 7.77
N PHE A 124 -16.65 7.66 6.58
CA PHE A 124 -16.63 6.78 5.41
C PHE A 124 -15.21 6.40 5.00
N TYR A 125 -14.27 7.36 4.98
CA TYR A 125 -12.88 7.10 4.66
C TYR A 125 -12.26 6.05 5.59
N ASP A 126 -12.50 6.17 6.89
CA ASP A 126 -11.97 5.24 7.89
C ASP A 126 -12.62 3.85 7.79
N ILE A 127 -13.91 3.74 7.45
CA ILE A 127 -14.58 2.46 7.18
C ILE A 127 -13.91 1.77 5.99
N PHE A 128 -13.76 2.47 4.86
CA PHE A 128 -13.11 1.92 3.68
C PHE A 128 -11.64 1.56 3.94
N GLY A 129 -10.92 2.37 4.71
CA GLY A 129 -9.54 2.08 5.09
C GLY A 129 -9.39 0.85 5.99
N LYS A 130 -10.33 0.63 6.91
CA LYS A 130 -10.32 -0.52 7.82
C LYS A 130 -10.79 -1.82 7.16
N THR A 131 -11.73 -1.74 6.22
CA THR A 131 -12.18 -2.90 5.44
C THR A 131 -11.27 -3.22 4.26
N ALA A 132 -10.37 -2.30 3.91
CA ALA A 132 -9.33 -2.55 2.94
C ALA A 132 -8.37 -3.62 3.49
N SER A 133 -8.03 -4.58 2.70
CA SER A 133 -7.33 -5.85 2.88
C SER A 133 -8.21 -7.10 2.74
N ILE A 134 -9.53 -6.94 2.72
CA ILE A 134 -10.42 -8.10 2.55
C ILE A 134 -10.29 -8.69 1.15
N ILE A 135 -10.38 -7.85 0.12
CA ILE A 135 -10.30 -8.32 -1.28
C ILE A 135 -8.89 -8.82 -1.58
N GLY A 136 -7.86 -8.09 -1.17
CA GLY A 136 -6.49 -8.47 -1.43
C GLY A 136 -6.09 -9.77 -0.73
N THR A 137 -6.42 -9.94 0.55
CA THR A 137 -6.14 -11.20 1.27
C THR A 137 -6.92 -12.37 0.68
N PHE A 138 -8.19 -12.16 0.28
CA PHE A 138 -8.97 -13.19 -0.39
C PHE A 138 -8.36 -13.60 -1.74
N LEU A 139 -7.92 -12.63 -2.55
CA LEU A 139 -7.24 -12.91 -3.82
C LEU A 139 -5.94 -13.70 -3.61
N VAL A 140 -5.10 -13.27 -2.66
CA VAL A 140 -3.86 -13.99 -2.33
C VAL A 140 -4.14 -15.40 -1.87
N ALA A 141 -5.07 -15.58 -0.92
CA ALA A 141 -5.42 -16.89 -0.38
C ALA A 141 -5.96 -17.83 -1.46
N THR A 142 -6.90 -17.33 -2.28
CA THR A 142 -7.52 -18.13 -3.35
C THR A 142 -6.49 -18.51 -4.41
N THR A 143 -5.67 -17.56 -4.87
CA THR A 143 -4.64 -17.82 -5.88
C THR A 143 -3.59 -18.80 -5.36
N THR A 144 -3.17 -18.65 -4.10
CA THR A 144 -2.21 -19.57 -3.47
C THR A 144 -2.81 -20.97 -3.32
N SER A 145 -4.09 -21.07 -2.91
CA SER A 145 -4.76 -22.37 -2.76
C SER A 145 -4.92 -23.11 -4.10
N LEU A 146 -5.25 -22.38 -5.17
CA LEU A 146 -5.47 -22.96 -6.50
C LEU A 146 -4.17 -23.34 -7.19
N THR A 147 -3.11 -22.56 -7.01
CA THR A 147 -1.84 -22.75 -7.73
C THR A 147 -0.78 -23.50 -6.91
N GLY A 148 -0.97 -23.63 -5.59
CA GLY A 148 0.03 -24.15 -4.69
C GLY A 148 1.29 -23.27 -4.55
N ASN A 149 1.27 -22.05 -5.11
CA ASN A 149 2.44 -21.17 -5.19
C ASN A 149 2.16 -19.81 -4.55
N ALA A 150 2.81 -19.53 -3.42
CA ALA A 150 2.66 -18.28 -2.68
C ALA A 150 3.11 -17.04 -3.49
N SER A 151 4.12 -17.18 -4.37
CA SER A 151 4.58 -16.08 -5.23
C SER A 151 3.49 -15.62 -6.22
N LEU A 152 2.72 -16.56 -6.78
CA LEU A 152 1.57 -16.23 -7.62
C LEU A 152 0.44 -15.56 -6.81
N GLY A 153 0.26 -15.99 -5.56
CA GLY A 153 -0.64 -15.33 -4.62
C GLY A 153 -0.26 -13.86 -4.43
N VAL A 154 1.01 -13.57 -4.13
CA VAL A 154 1.51 -12.19 -4.00
C VAL A 154 1.33 -11.40 -5.30
N LEU A 155 1.60 -12.02 -6.46
CA LEU A 155 1.43 -11.37 -7.75
C LEU A 155 -0.03 -10.97 -8.03
N SER A 156 -1.02 -11.68 -7.47
CA SER A 156 -2.43 -11.32 -7.63
C SER A 156 -2.77 -9.92 -7.08
N ILE A 157 -1.99 -9.41 -6.12
CA ILE A 157 -2.13 -8.04 -5.60
C ILE A 157 -1.91 -6.99 -6.70
N ALA A 158 -1.09 -7.30 -7.71
CA ALA A 158 -0.86 -6.41 -8.84
C ALA A 158 -2.16 -6.04 -9.56
N VAL A 159 -3.15 -6.93 -9.59
CA VAL A 159 -4.47 -6.66 -10.19
C VAL A 159 -5.16 -5.48 -9.50
N LEU A 160 -5.10 -5.42 -8.17
CA LEU A 160 -5.68 -4.31 -7.39
C LEU A 160 -4.94 -2.99 -7.66
N LEU A 161 -3.60 -3.05 -7.75
CA LEU A 161 -2.78 -1.88 -8.06
C LEU A 161 -3.02 -1.36 -9.48
N VAL A 162 -3.20 -2.26 -10.46
CA VAL A 162 -3.56 -1.88 -11.83
C VAL A 162 -4.94 -1.23 -11.85
N ALA A 163 -5.94 -1.81 -11.19
CA ALA A 163 -7.26 -1.22 -11.07
C ALA A 163 -7.18 0.18 -10.42
N ALA A 164 -6.45 0.31 -9.32
CA ALA A 164 -6.23 1.59 -8.64
C ALA A 164 -5.59 2.62 -9.57
N LEU A 165 -4.56 2.21 -10.34
CA LEU A 165 -3.86 3.09 -11.28
C LEU A 165 -4.80 3.59 -12.39
N VAL A 166 -5.61 2.69 -12.97
CA VAL A 166 -6.60 3.06 -13.99
C VAL A 166 -7.57 4.10 -13.44
N PHE A 167 -8.15 3.88 -12.26
CA PHE A 167 -9.06 4.84 -11.63
C PHE A 167 -8.37 6.17 -11.26
N LEU A 168 -7.11 6.14 -10.81
CA LEU A 168 -6.34 7.37 -10.54
C LEU A 168 -6.08 8.18 -11.81
N LEU A 169 -5.78 7.53 -12.93
CA LEU A 169 -5.53 8.20 -14.19
C LEU A 169 -6.81 8.79 -14.80
N LEU A 170 -7.93 8.07 -14.69
CA LEU A 170 -9.23 8.53 -15.20
C LEU A 170 -9.81 9.70 -14.37
N GLN A 171 -9.44 9.81 -13.10
CA GLN A 171 -9.91 10.89 -12.24
C GLN A 171 -9.25 12.23 -12.65
N LYS A 172 -10.06 13.27 -12.91
CA LYS A 172 -9.56 14.66 -13.01
C LYS A 172 -9.04 15.12 -11.64
N ASP A 173 -7.97 15.89 -11.63
CA ASP A 173 -7.39 16.41 -10.39
C ASP A 173 -8.11 17.72 -9.99
N PRO A 174 -9.02 17.69 -8.99
CA PRO A 174 -9.77 18.88 -8.58
C PRO A 174 -8.91 19.88 -7.79
N THR A 175 -7.65 19.57 -7.52
CA THR A 175 -6.74 20.44 -6.76
C THR A 175 -5.80 21.26 -7.64
N ARG A 176 -5.92 21.15 -8.96
CA ARG A 176 -5.15 21.90 -9.96
C ARG A 176 -5.93 23.05 -10.61
N GLU A 177 -7.19 23.25 -10.23
CA GLU A 177 -7.97 24.44 -10.50
C GLU A 177 -7.83 25.38 -9.29
#